data_18576f4a5485d1bf8fd26876b79fa920
#
_entry.id   18576f4a5485d1bf8fd26876b79fa920
#
_cell.length_a   1.000
_cell.length_b   1.000
_cell.length_c   1.000
_cell.angle_alpha   90.00
_cell.angle_beta   90.00
_cell.angle_gamma   90.00
#
_symmetry.space_group_name_H-M   'P 1'
#
loop_
_entity.id
_entity.type
_entity.pdbx_description
1 polymer ?
#
loop_
_entity_poly.entity_id
_entity_poly.type
_entity_poly.pdbx_seq_one_letter_code
_entity_poly.pdbx_strand_id
1 'polypeptide(L)'
;MAEITAALVKALRDKTDAGMMDCKKALNECNGDMEAAVKYLREKGIAKAAAKADRDAKEGVIRAAVAPCGCSGIILELNCETDFCAKGDKFQGLVNDVAKALMDSKAATLEEALQVAMPEGTTEEYIKAMCSSIGENMALRKF
;
A
#
# COMPACT_ATOMS: atom_id res chain seq x y z
N MET A 1 -15.64 -27.27 8.38
CA MET A 1 -14.47 -26.43 7.99
C MET A 1 -14.36 -26.49 6.48
N ALA A 2 -14.31 -25.33 5.82
CA ALA A 2 -14.12 -25.31 4.35
C ALA A 2 -12.72 -25.83 4.02
N GLU A 3 -12.62 -26.69 3.02
CA GLU A 3 -11.34 -27.22 2.56
C GLU A 3 -10.58 -26.10 1.83
N ILE A 4 -9.42 -25.73 2.37
CA ILE A 4 -8.60 -24.66 1.80
C ILE A 4 -7.70 -25.25 0.72
N THR A 5 -8.15 -25.14 -0.52
CA THR A 5 -7.43 -25.63 -1.68
C THR A 5 -6.28 -24.71 -2.09
N ALA A 6 -5.27 -25.27 -2.76
CA ALA A 6 -4.17 -24.48 -3.33
C ALA A 6 -4.68 -23.40 -4.33
N ALA A 7 -5.75 -23.70 -5.04
CA ALA A 7 -6.39 -22.76 -5.97
C ALA A 7 -6.97 -21.54 -5.23
N LEU A 8 -7.60 -21.75 -4.08
CA LEU A 8 -8.15 -20.68 -3.25
C LEU A 8 -7.05 -19.77 -2.69
N VAL A 9 -5.95 -20.38 -2.21
CA VAL A 9 -4.77 -19.66 -1.73
C VAL A 9 -4.14 -18.81 -2.85
N LYS A 10 -4.02 -19.38 -4.06
CA LYS A 10 -3.52 -18.67 -5.23
C LYS A 10 -4.41 -17.49 -5.59
N ALA A 11 -5.73 -17.68 -5.64
CA ALA A 11 -6.69 -16.62 -5.95
C ALA A 11 -6.60 -15.46 -4.94
N LEU A 12 -6.45 -15.75 -3.65
CA LEU A 12 -6.27 -14.73 -2.63
C LEU A 12 -4.95 -13.98 -2.80
N ARG A 13 -3.87 -14.70 -3.13
CA ARG A 13 -2.58 -14.09 -3.41
C ARG A 13 -2.62 -13.18 -4.64
N ASP A 14 -3.23 -13.62 -5.72
CA ASP A 14 -3.37 -12.83 -6.96
C ASP A 14 -4.17 -11.54 -6.71
N LYS A 15 -5.10 -11.57 -5.75
CA LYS A 15 -5.94 -10.43 -5.37
C LYS A 15 -5.26 -9.47 -4.39
N THR A 16 -4.39 -9.97 -3.51
CA THR A 16 -3.83 -9.17 -2.38
C THR A 16 -2.33 -8.96 -2.46
N ASP A 17 -1.66 -9.68 -3.35
CA ASP A 17 -0.19 -9.73 -3.46
C ASP A 17 0.54 -10.11 -2.15
N ALA A 18 -0.18 -10.70 -1.20
CA ALA A 18 0.37 -11.16 0.07
C ALA A 18 1.15 -12.47 -0.10
N GLY A 19 2.01 -12.77 0.86
CA GLY A 19 2.78 -14.02 0.87
C GLY A 19 1.87 -15.26 0.90
N MET A 20 2.28 -16.34 0.24
CA MET A 20 1.50 -17.60 0.12
C MET A 20 1.07 -18.16 1.50
N MET A 21 1.98 -18.13 2.46
CA MET A 21 1.72 -18.62 3.82
C MET A 21 0.75 -17.70 4.59
N ASP A 22 0.84 -16.40 4.39
CA ASP A 22 -0.09 -15.43 4.98
C ASP A 22 -1.49 -15.61 4.39
N CYS A 23 -1.60 -15.84 3.07
CA CYS A 23 -2.88 -16.14 2.40
C CYS A 23 -3.50 -17.44 2.93
N LYS A 24 -2.71 -18.50 3.07
CA LYS A 24 -3.18 -19.77 3.64
C LYS A 24 -3.68 -19.59 5.08
N LYS A 25 -2.93 -18.85 5.90
CA LYS A 25 -3.32 -18.56 7.28
C LYS A 25 -4.59 -17.74 7.34
N ALA A 26 -4.71 -16.69 6.53
CA ALA A 26 -5.90 -15.85 6.46
C ALA A 26 -7.16 -16.66 6.10
N LEU A 27 -7.06 -17.54 5.09
CA LEU A 27 -8.17 -18.41 4.70
C LEU A 27 -8.56 -19.40 5.80
N ASN A 28 -7.58 -19.93 6.53
CA ASN A 28 -7.87 -20.81 7.67
C ASN A 28 -8.63 -20.06 8.78
N GLU A 29 -8.17 -18.88 9.16
CA GLU A 29 -8.80 -18.05 10.20
C GLU A 29 -10.20 -17.57 9.79
N CYS A 30 -10.43 -17.39 8.49
CA CYS A 30 -11.72 -16.93 7.93
C CYS A 30 -12.58 -18.08 7.37
N ASN A 31 -12.29 -19.34 7.68
CA ASN A 31 -13.03 -20.53 7.22
C ASN A 31 -13.25 -20.58 5.69
N GLY A 32 -12.29 -20.09 4.92
CA GLY A 32 -12.34 -20.08 3.46
C GLY A 32 -13.09 -18.89 2.85
N ASP A 33 -13.61 -17.96 3.67
CA ASP A 33 -14.23 -16.74 3.19
C ASP A 33 -13.18 -15.80 2.59
N MET A 34 -13.31 -15.54 1.29
CA MET A 34 -12.35 -14.74 0.51
C MET A 34 -12.35 -13.27 0.92
N GLU A 35 -13.52 -12.69 1.17
CA GLU A 35 -13.65 -11.27 1.52
C GLU A 35 -13.14 -11.00 2.93
N ALA A 36 -13.50 -11.88 3.86
CA ALA A 36 -12.99 -11.82 5.23
C ALA A 36 -11.45 -12.01 5.26
N ALA A 37 -10.91 -12.90 4.44
CA ALA A 37 -9.47 -13.14 4.33
C ALA A 37 -8.72 -11.92 3.76
N VAL A 38 -9.27 -11.21 2.77
CA VAL A 38 -8.72 -9.95 2.26
C VAL A 38 -8.67 -8.90 3.37
N LYS A 39 -9.76 -8.73 4.11
CA LYS A 39 -9.80 -7.79 5.25
C LYS A 39 -8.80 -8.15 6.34
N TYR A 40 -8.72 -9.41 6.70
CA TYR A 40 -7.75 -9.93 7.68
C TYR A 40 -6.31 -9.67 7.27
N LEU A 41 -5.96 -9.91 5.99
CA LEU A 41 -4.63 -9.62 5.47
C LEU A 41 -4.29 -8.14 5.49
N ARG A 42 -5.27 -7.28 5.20
CA ARG A 42 -5.11 -5.83 5.27
C ARG A 42 -4.82 -5.36 6.70
N GLU A 43 -5.61 -5.78 7.66
CA GLU A 43 -5.41 -5.45 9.08
C GLU A 43 -4.05 -5.93 9.60
N LYS A 44 -3.65 -7.14 9.21
CA LYS A 44 -2.29 -7.66 9.51
C LYS A 44 -1.18 -6.91 8.81
N GLY A 45 -1.42 -6.47 7.58
CA GLY A 45 -0.48 -5.65 6.83
C GLY A 45 -0.19 -4.33 7.54
N ILE A 46 -1.22 -3.67 8.04
CA ILE A 46 -1.12 -2.45 8.85
C ILE A 46 -0.31 -2.70 10.14
N ALA A 47 -0.59 -3.80 10.84
CA ALA A 47 0.14 -4.18 12.04
C ALA A 47 1.64 -4.48 11.77
N LYS A 48 1.93 -5.18 10.66
CA LYS A 48 3.31 -5.43 10.22
C LYS A 48 4.05 -4.16 9.81
N ALA A 49 3.36 -3.21 9.20
CA ALA A 49 3.91 -1.90 8.84
C ALA A 49 4.25 -1.09 10.10
N ALA A 50 3.39 -1.10 11.10
CA ALA A 50 3.65 -0.46 12.39
C ALA A 50 4.93 -1.00 13.07
N ALA A 51 5.15 -2.32 13.00
CA ALA A 51 6.37 -2.95 13.54
C ALA A 51 7.66 -2.57 12.78
N LYS A 52 7.55 -2.00 11.58
CA LYS A 52 8.67 -1.54 10.76
C LYS A 52 8.83 -0.03 10.76
N ALA A 53 7.92 0.71 11.40
CA ALA A 53 7.88 2.17 11.35
C ALA A 53 9.17 2.85 11.86
N ASP A 54 9.90 2.20 12.75
CA ASP A 54 11.16 2.70 13.28
C ASP A 54 12.38 2.48 12.36
N ARG A 55 12.20 1.78 11.22
CA ARG A 55 13.29 1.56 10.29
C ARG A 55 13.53 2.82 9.45
N ASP A 56 14.82 3.15 9.27
CA ASP A 56 15.22 4.28 8.44
C ASP A 56 14.78 4.10 6.98
N ALA A 57 13.94 4.99 6.48
CA ALA A 57 13.53 5.07 5.09
C ALA A 57 14.11 6.34 4.47
N LYS A 58 15.35 6.25 3.98
CA LYS A 58 16.13 7.38 3.44
C LYS A 58 16.15 7.43 1.93
N GLU A 59 15.82 6.32 1.28
CA GLU A 59 15.66 6.23 -0.17
C GLU A 59 14.21 6.56 -0.56
N GLY A 60 13.93 6.64 -1.84
CA GLY A 60 12.57 6.87 -2.31
C GLY A 60 12.49 7.63 -3.61
N VAL A 61 11.32 8.22 -3.85
CA VAL A 61 11.02 8.96 -5.08
C VAL A 61 10.34 10.28 -4.73
N ILE A 62 10.77 11.35 -5.40
CA ILE A 62 10.03 12.61 -5.51
C ILE A 62 9.24 12.55 -6.82
N ARG A 63 7.93 12.79 -6.75
CA ARG A 63 7.05 12.81 -7.90
C ARG A 63 6.32 14.15 -7.96
N ALA A 64 6.42 14.80 -9.12
CA ALA A 64 5.61 15.94 -9.46
C ALA A 64 4.56 15.55 -10.50
N ALA A 65 3.38 16.09 -10.40
CA ALA A 65 2.32 15.95 -11.39
C ALA A 65 1.61 17.29 -11.57
N VAL A 66 1.23 17.59 -12.80
CA VAL A 66 0.53 18.83 -13.17
C VAL A 66 -0.77 18.44 -13.87
N ALA A 67 -1.85 19.11 -13.53
CA ALA A 67 -3.14 18.90 -14.18
C ALA A 67 -3.04 19.29 -15.67
N PRO A 68 -3.83 18.64 -16.57
CA PRO A 68 -3.80 18.92 -18.00
C PRO A 68 -4.09 20.41 -18.34
N CYS A 69 -4.87 21.11 -17.51
CA CYS A 69 -5.11 22.55 -17.64
C CYS A 69 -3.91 23.43 -17.26
N GLY A 70 -2.88 22.87 -16.61
CA GLY A 70 -1.76 23.62 -16.07
C GLY A 70 -2.10 24.53 -14.85
N CYS A 71 -3.34 24.46 -14.36
CA CYS A 71 -3.84 25.33 -13.30
C CYS A 71 -3.55 24.82 -11.88
N SER A 72 -3.17 23.57 -11.75
CA SER A 72 -2.81 22.95 -10.47
C SER A 72 -1.76 21.87 -10.64
N GLY A 73 -1.06 21.56 -9.58
CA GLY A 73 -0.06 20.52 -9.54
C GLY A 73 0.22 20.08 -8.11
N ILE A 74 0.88 18.95 -8.01
CA ILE A 74 1.37 18.41 -6.74
C ILE A 74 2.84 18.05 -6.86
N ILE A 75 3.51 18.01 -5.73
CA ILE A 75 4.80 17.36 -5.55
C ILE A 75 4.76 16.56 -4.26
N LEU A 76 5.27 15.34 -4.29
CA LEU A 76 5.31 14.48 -3.13
C LEU A 76 6.65 13.76 -3.02
N GLU A 77 7.01 13.39 -1.79
CA GLU A 77 8.15 12.54 -1.47
C GLU A 77 7.63 11.29 -0.76
N LEU A 78 7.77 10.14 -1.42
CA LEU A 78 7.48 8.83 -0.86
C LEU A 78 8.80 8.09 -0.62
N ASN A 79 9.07 7.75 0.63
CA ASN A 79 10.31 7.10 1.03
C ASN A 79 10.16 5.58 1.20
N CYS A 80 11.28 4.89 1.03
CA CYS A 80 11.47 3.46 1.31
C CYS A 80 12.87 3.22 1.88
N GLU A 81 13.19 1.98 2.26
CA GLU A 81 14.45 1.66 2.91
C GLU A 81 15.62 1.58 1.90
N THR A 82 15.40 1.03 0.71
CA THR A 82 16.46 0.76 -0.27
C THR A 82 16.19 1.39 -1.65
N ASP A 83 17.26 1.65 -2.38
CA ASP A 83 17.19 2.12 -3.77
C ASP A 83 16.62 1.03 -4.71
N PHE A 84 16.81 -0.24 -4.38
CA PHE A 84 16.18 -1.36 -5.09
C PHE A 84 14.66 -1.26 -5.03
N CYS A 85 14.10 -1.01 -3.86
CA CYS A 85 12.67 -0.79 -3.68
C CYS A 85 12.22 0.43 -4.49
N ALA A 86 12.92 1.55 -4.37
CA ALA A 86 12.59 2.80 -5.05
C ALA A 86 12.50 2.64 -6.58
N LYS A 87 13.34 1.80 -7.17
CA LYS A 87 13.38 1.50 -8.62
C LYS A 87 12.40 0.40 -9.03
N GLY A 88 11.86 -0.35 -8.08
CA GLY A 88 10.98 -1.49 -8.35
C GLY A 88 9.60 -1.07 -8.86
N ASP A 89 9.04 -1.86 -9.79
CA ASP A 89 7.75 -1.58 -10.44
C ASP A 89 6.59 -1.43 -9.43
N LYS A 90 6.59 -2.22 -8.36
CA LYS A 90 5.58 -2.14 -7.31
C LYS A 90 5.60 -0.80 -6.57
N PHE A 91 6.79 -0.32 -6.22
CA PHE A 91 6.94 0.97 -5.57
C PHE A 91 6.61 2.12 -6.52
N GLN A 92 7.04 2.05 -7.77
CA GLN A 92 6.69 3.04 -8.79
C GLN A 92 5.18 3.08 -9.04
N GLY A 93 4.52 1.93 -9.06
CA GLY A 93 3.07 1.82 -9.14
C GLY A 93 2.38 2.48 -7.95
N LEU A 94 2.85 2.22 -6.73
CA LEU A 94 2.36 2.87 -5.51
C LEU A 94 2.49 4.39 -5.59
N VAL A 95 3.65 4.89 -6.00
CA VAL A 95 3.89 6.35 -6.16
C VAL A 95 2.92 6.96 -7.16
N ASN A 96 2.68 6.28 -8.28
CA ASN A 96 1.74 6.76 -9.30
C ASN A 96 0.28 6.76 -8.80
N ASP A 97 -0.14 5.72 -8.09
CA ASP A 97 -1.49 5.62 -7.55
C ASP A 97 -1.74 6.72 -6.49
N VAL A 98 -0.78 6.93 -5.59
CA VAL A 98 -0.84 7.99 -4.59
C VAL A 98 -0.84 9.36 -5.26
N ALA A 99 0.05 9.61 -6.22
CA ALA A 99 0.12 10.88 -6.94
C ALA A 99 -1.20 11.20 -7.64
N LYS A 100 -1.81 10.22 -8.29
CA LYS A 100 -3.11 10.37 -8.95
C LYS A 100 -4.22 10.71 -7.97
N ALA A 101 -4.32 9.97 -6.87
CA ALA A 101 -5.34 10.21 -5.85
C ALA A 101 -5.20 11.61 -5.23
N LEU A 102 -3.96 12.04 -4.93
CA LEU A 102 -3.70 13.36 -4.37
C LEU A 102 -3.96 14.48 -5.38
N MET A 103 -3.66 14.25 -6.66
CA MET A 103 -3.94 15.20 -7.73
C MET A 103 -5.44 15.45 -7.90
N ASP A 104 -6.25 14.41 -7.75
CA ASP A 104 -7.72 14.48 -7.83
C ASP A 104 -8.36 15.00 -6.53
N SER A 105 -7.57 15.14 -5.45
CA SER A 105 -8.02 15.61 -4.15
C SER A 105 -7.88 17.14 -4.00
N LYS A 106 -8.41 17.66 -2.90
CA LYS A 106 -8.21 19.06 -2.47
C LYS A 106 -7.27 19.16 -1.27
N ALA A 107 -6.53 18.10 -0.95
CA ALA A 107 -5.57 18.11 0.15
C ALA A 107 -4.51 19.19 -0.08
N ALA A 108 -4.21 19.97 0.95
CA ALA A 108 -3.21 21.03 0.95
C ALA A 108 -2.09 20.79 1.97
N THR A 109 -2.28 19.85 2.89
CA THR A 109 -1.29 19.49 3.92
C THR A 109 -0.97 18.02 3.86
N LEU A 110 0.15 17.60 4.47
CA LEU A 110 0.53 16.20 4.57
C LEU A 110 -0.53 15.37 5.33
N GLU A 111 -1.07 15.93 6.40
CA GLU A 111 -2.10 15.28 7.21
C GLU A 111 -3.37 15.03 6.37
N GLU A 112 -3.80 16.01 5.60
CA GLU A 112 -4.93 15.84 4.68
C GLU A 112 -4.63 14.85 3.57
N ALA A 113 -3.42 14.87 3.01
CA ALA A 113 -2.98 13.92 1.98
C ALA A 113 -3.03 12.47 2.48
N LEU A 114 -2.63 12.22 3.71
CA LEU A 114 -2.69 10.89 4.34
C LEU A 114 -4.12 10.37 4.51
N GLN A 115 -5.11 11.26 4.60
CA GLN A 115 -6.52 10.92 4.75
C GLN A 115 -7.30 10.84 3.43
N VAL A 116 -6.68 11.16 2.30
CA VAL A 116 -7.33 11.06 0.99
C VAL A 116 -7.76 9.61 0.71
N ALA A 117 -8.99 9.45 0.25
CA ALA A 117 -9.55 8.15 -0.05
C ALA A 117 -8.83 7.47 -1.22
N MET A 118 -8.47 6.23 -1.00
CA MET A 118 -7.97 5.27 -1.97
C MET A 118 -9.01 4.17 -2.17
N PRO A 119 -8.91 3.31 -3.20
CA PRO A 119 -9.88 2.24 -3.42
C PRO A 119 -10.12 1.34 -2.21
N GLU A 120 -9.13 1.21 -1.33
CA GLU A 120 -9.18 0.36 -0.14
C GLU A 120 -8.73 1.12 1.11
N GLY A 121 -9.41 2.21 1.45
CA GLY A 121 -9.16 3.00 2.66
C GLY A 121 -8.53 4.35 2.41
N THR A 122 -7.69 4.82 3.31
CA THR A 122 -6.97 6.08 3.18
C THR A 122 -5.61 5.89 2.49
N THR A 123 -5.01 6.97 2.04
CA THR A 123 -3.63 6.96 1.49
C THR A 123 -2.64 6.36 2.49
N GLU A 124 -2.74 6.71 3.77
CA GLU A 124 -1.90 6.16 4.81
C GLU A 124 -2.06 4.64 4.96
N GLU A 125 -3.29 4.16 4.99
CA GLU A 125 -3.60 2.72 5.07
C GLU A 125 -3.11 1.96 3.84
N TYR A 126 -3.26 2.54 2.65
CA TYR A 126 -2.78 1.96 1.40
C TYR A 126 -1.27 1.81 1.38
N ILE A 127 -0.53 2.85 1.80
CA ILE A 127 0.94 2.78 1.93
C ILE A 127 1.34 1.71 2.96
N LYS A 128 0.69 1.64 4.11
CA LYS A 128 0.95 0.62 5.14
C LYS A 128 0.69 -0.80 4.66
N ALA A 129 -0.37 -1.00 3.89
CA ALA A 129 -0.65 -2.31 3.27
C ALA A 129 0.47 -2.71 2.29
N MET A 130 0.96 -1.77 1.49
CA MET A 130 2.07 -1.99 0.57
C MET A 130 3.40 -2.26 1.28
N CYS A 131 3.63 -1.70 2.48
CA CYS A 131 4.80 -2.04 3.30
C CYS A 131 4.86 -3.55 3.59
N SER A 132 3.73 -4.19 3.82
CA SER A 132 3.68 -5.64 4.05
C SER A 132 3.97 -6.44 2.79
N SER A 133 3.44 -6.01 1.65
CA SER A 133 3.62 -6.67 0.35
C SER A 133 5.07 -6.57 -0.15
N ILE A 134 5.66 -5.39 -0.07
CA ILE A 134 7.03 -5.12 -0.53
C ILE A 134 8.06 -5.59 0.52
N GLY A 135 7.72 -5.52 1.81
CA GLY A 135 8.58 -5.97 2.90
C GLY A 135 9.46 -4.88 3.51
N GLU A 136 9.34 -3.64 3.07
CA GLU A 136 10.09 -2.49 3.55
C GLU A 136 9.20 -1.46 4.24
N ASN A 137 9.78 -0.67 5.14
CA ASN A 137 9.14 0.52 5.67
C ASN A 137 9.00 1.57 4.56
N MET A 138 7.82 2.15 4.43
CA MET A 138 7.53 3.21 3.47
C MET A 138 6.67 4.28 4.12
N ALA A 139 6.91 5.53 3.73
CA ALA A 139 6.15 6.66 4.25
C ALA A 139 6.03 7.79 3.22
N LEU A 140 4.85 8.39 3.14
CA LEU A 140 4.67 9.69 2.51
C LEU A 140 5.22 10.73 3.48
N ARG A 141 6.37 11.29 3.15
CA ARG A 141 7.12 12.19 4.04
C ARG A 141 6.79 13.66 3.82
N LYS A 142 6.59 14.02 2.56
CA LYS A 142 6.28 15.40 2.17
C LYS A 142 5.25 15.43 1.07
N PHE A 143 4.46 16.45 1.13
CA PHE A 143 3.43 16.72 0.14
C PHE A 143 3.18 18.24 0.04
#